data_b459b1461b2bfa0b6fa0d06ad41101ef
#
_entry.id   b459b1461b2bfa0b6fa0d06ad41101ef
#
_cell.length_a   1.000
_cell.length_b   1.000
_cell.length_c   1.000
_cell.angle_alpha   90.00
_cell.angle_beta   90.00
_cell.angle_gamma   90.00
#
_symmetry.space_group_name_H-M   'P 1'
#
loop_
_entity.id
_entity.type
_entity.pdbx_description
1 polymer ?
#
loop_
_entity_poly.entity_id
_entity_poly.type
_entity_poly.pdbx_seq_one_letter_code
_entity_poly.pdbx_strand_id
1 'polypeptide(L)'
;MATLDDARRLALALPGTAEKTSWGSLHWRVHDKGFVWERPLRKTDLAELGDTAPTGDILGVRVADVGERDTLIAAEPDVSFTIAHFHNFPAVLVRLSAIGVDELAEVITDAWLDRAPKKLREAFLATL
;
A
#
# COMPACT_ATOMS: atom_id res chain seq x y z
N MET A 1 12.95 0.35 8.65
CA MET A 1 13.25 0.26 7.23
C MET A 1 12.75 -1.05 6.67
N ALA A 2 11.85 -1.00 5.71
CA ALA A 2 11.25 -2.19 5.12
C ALA A 2 11.69 -2.37 3.67
N THR A 3 11.49 -3.59 3.14
CA THR A 3 11.84 -3.94 1.76
C THR A 3 10.60 -4.43 1.01
N LEU A 4 10.73 -4.55 -0.31
CA LEU A 4 9.67 -5.13 -1.12
C LEU A 4 9.40 -6.59 -0.72
N ASP A 5 10.43 -7.35 -0.35
CA ASP A 5 10.27 -8.71 0.15
C ASP A 5 9.46 -8.75 1.44
N ASP A 6 9.66 -7.78 2.34
CA ASP A 6 8.85 -7.67 3.56
C ASP A 6 7.37 -7.44 3.21
N ALA A 7 7.10 -6.53 2.27
CA ALA A 7 5.73 -6.27 1.83
C ALA A 7 5.08 -7.52 1.24
N ARG A 8 5.82 -8.24 0.40
CA ARG A 8 5.35 -9.48 -0.21
C ARG A 8 5.01 -10.54 0.83
N ARG A 9 5.91 -10.77 1.77
CA ARG A 9 5.72 -11.75 2.86
C ARG A 9 4.50 -11.40 3.70
N LEU A 10 4.37 -10.14 4.08
CA LEU A 10 3.26 -9.66 4.90
C LEU A 10 1.92 -9.78 4.17
N ALA A 11 1.87 -9.39 2.90
CA ALA A 11 0.65 -9.48 2.10
C ALA A 11 0.22 -10.94 1.89
N LEU A 12 1.14 -11.81 1.52
CA LEU A 12 0.85 -13.22 1.25
C LEU A 12 0.47 -14.01 2.51
N ALA A 13 0.83 -13.52 3.69
CA ALA A 13 0.42 -14.15 4.96
C ALA A 13 -1.06 -13.91 5.28
N LEU A 14 -1.71 -12.95 4.63
CA LEU A 14 -3.12 -12.65 4.86
C LEU A 14 -4.02 -13.61 4.06
N PRO A 15 -5.16 -14.06 4.65
CA PRO A 15 -6.02 -15.07 4.03
C PRO A 15 -6.55 -14.66 2.65
N GLY A 16 -6.61 -15.63 1.74
CA GLY A 16 -7.19 -15.42 0.41
C GLY A 16 -6.41 -14.50 -0.51
N THR A 17 -5.16 -14.18 -0.17
CA THR A 17 -4.32 -13.28 -0.95
C THR A 17 -3.59 -14.03 -2.06
N ALA A 18 -3.63 -13.47 -3.26
CA ALA A 18 -2.90 -13.95 -4.44
C ALA A 18 -1.98 -12.86 -4.96
N GLU A 19 -0.86 -13.29 -5.51
CA GLU A 19 0.10 -12.40 -6.16
C GLU A 19 -0.07 -12.47 -7.66
N LYS A 20 -0.09 -11.31 -8.31
CA LYS A 20 -0.13 -11.20 -9.77
C LYS A 20 0.89 -10.17 -10.24
N THR A 21 1.44 -10.39 -11.43
CA THR A 21 2.26 -9.38 -12.10
C THR A 21 1.37 -8.63 -13.09
N SER A 22 1.38 -7.31 -13.01
CA SER A 22 0.62 -6.43 -13.89
C SER A 22 1.52 -5.27 -14.29
N TRP A 23 1.68 -5.05 -15.60
CA TRP A 23 2.56 -3.98 -16.13
C TRP A 23 3.99 -4.05 -15.59
N GLY A 24 4.50 -5.27 -15.38
CA GLY A 24 5.85 -5.49 -14.86
C GLY A 24 6.01 -5.29 -13.35
N SER A 25 4.94 -5.04 -12.63
CA SER A 25 4.96 -4.81 -11.18
C SER A 25 4.12 -5.84 -10.43
N LEU A 26 4.52 -6.12 -9.20
CA LEU A 26 3.80 -7.07 -8.34
C LEU A 26 2.56 -6.43 -7.73
N HIS A 27 1.45 -7.15 -7.76
CA HIS A 27 0.18 -6.77 -7.15
C HIS A 27 -0.28 -7.89 -6.23
N TRP A 28 -0.79 -7.53 -5.07
CA TRP A 28 -1.39 -8.48 -4.13
C TRP A 28 -2.87 -8.19 -4.02
N ARG A 29 -3.68 -9.22 -4.20
CA ARG A 29 -5.14 -9.12 -4.31
C ARG A 29 -5.81 -10.11 -3.37
N VAL A 30 -6.93 -9.69 -2.78
CA VAL A 30 -7.83 -10.56 -2.04
C VAL A 30 -9.14 -10.64 -2.83
N HIS A 31 -9.53 -11.85 -3.25
CA HIS A 31 -10.70 -12.08 -4.12
C HIS A 31 -10.72 -11.13 -5.33
N ASP A 32 -9.58 -11.04 -6.02
CA ASP A 32 -9.37 -10.19 -7.21
C ASP A 32 -9.42 -8.68 -6.95
N LYS A 33 -9.50 -8.26 -5.70
CA LYS A 33 -9.43 -6.84 -5.33
C LYS A 33 -8.02 -6.49 -4.87
N GLY A 34 -7.34 -5.64 -5.62
CA GLY A 34 -6.00 -5.18 -5.25
C GLY A 34 -6.04 -4.35 -3.98
N PHE A 35 -5.15 -4.65 -3.04
CA PHE A 35 -5.06 -3.87 -1.81
C PHE A 35 -3.67 -3.30 -1.56
N VAL A 36 -2.64 -3.90 -2.13
CA VAL A 36 -1.25 -3.43 -2.06
C VAL A 36 -0.56 -3.79 -3.37
N TRP A 37 0.28 -2.91 -3.88
CA TRP A 37 1.04 -3.17 -5.11
C TRP A 37 2.36 -2.40 -5.12
N GLU A 38 3.30 -2.92 -5.87
CA GLU A 38 4.53 -2.23 -6.20
C GLU A 38 4.21 -1.10 -7.18
N ARG A 39 4.58 0.13 -6.84
CA ARG A 39 4.23 1.29 -7.67
C ARG A 39 5.48 2.12 -8.02
N PRO A 40 6.23 1.70 -9.05
CA PRO A 40 7.36 2.49 -9.52
C PRO A 40 6.90 3.89 -9.96
N LEU A 41 7.69 4.90 -9.62
CA LEU A 41 7.39 6.26 -10.05
C LEU A 41 7.71 6.43 -11.53
N ARG A 42 6.80 7.09 -12.26
CA ARG A 42 6.93 7.38 -13.68
C ARG A 42 7.55 8.76 -13.88
N LYS A 43 7.90 9.08 -15.13
CA LYS A 43 8.50 10.37 -15.47
C LYS A 43 7.64 11.57 -15.01
N THR A 44 6.32 11.47 -15.20
CA THR A 44 5.38 12.51 -14.78
C THR A 44 5.34 12.66 -13.27
N ASP A 45 5.42 11.55 -12.54
CA ASP A 45 5.45 11.56 -11.08
C ASP A 45 6.73 12.20 -10.57
N LEU A 46 7.86 11.85 -11.17
CA LEU A 46 9.17 12.42 -10.81
C LEU A 46 9.24 13.91 -11.10
N ALA A 47 8.67 14.35 -12.21
CA ALA A 47 8.60 15.78 -12.56
C ALA A 47 7.75 16.55 -11.56
N GLU A 48 6.63 15.98 -11.11
CA GLU A 48 5.74 16.57 -10.11
C GLU A 48 6.45 16.69 -8.76
N LEU A 49 7.14 15.65 -8.32
CA LEU A 49 7.78 15.61 -7.00
C LEU A 49 9.10 16.38 -6.96
N GLY A 50 9.77 16.52 -8.10
CA GLY A 50 11.04 17.24 -8.18
C GLY A 50 12.08 16.72 -7.20
N ASP A 51 12.67 17.62 -6.41
CA ASP A 51 13.71 17.27 -5.43
C ASP A 51 13.18 16.42 -4.27
N THR A 52 11.86 16.35 -4.08
CA THR A 52 11.26 15.55 -3.04
C THR A 52 11.00 14.11 -3.48
N ALA A 53 11.31 13.77 -4.74
CA ALA A 53 11.10 12.42 -5.25
C ALA A 53 11.93 11.41 -4.45
N PRO A 54 11.30 10.36 -3.90
CA PRO A 54 12.02 9.36 -3.13
C PRO A 54 12.88 8.48 -4.03
N THR A 55 13.95 7.95 -3.46
CA THR A 55 14.74 6.88 -4.07
C THR A 55 14.30 5.56 -3.43
N GLY A 56 14.43 4.46 -4.17
CA GLY A 56 14.05 3.15 -3.68
C GLY A 56 12.61 2.76 -4.01
N ASP A 57 12.17 1.66 -3.45
CA ASP A 57 10.88 1.07 -3.78
C ASP A 57 9.72 1.82 -3.13
N ILE A 58 8.66 1.99 -3.91
CA ILE A 58 7.43 2.64 -3.49
C ILE A 58 6.29 1.62 -3.56
N LEU A 59 5.50 1.59 -2.49
CA LEU A 59 4.35 0.71 -2.37
C LEU A 59 3.07 1.53 -2.50
N GLY A 60 2.11 1.05 -3.29
CA GLY A 60 0.76 1.60 -3.30
C GLY A 60 -0.10 0.80 -2.33
N VAL A 61 -0.89 1.49 -1.51
CA VAL A 61 -1.71 0.86 -0.47
C VAL A 61 -3.11 1.45 -0.50
N ARG A 62 -4.14 0.58 -0.60
CA ARG A 62 -5.53 1.02 -0.52
C ARG A 62 -5.86 1.51 0.89
N VAL A 63 -6.64 2.56 0.94
CA VAL A 63 -7.20 3.09 2.19
C VAL A 63 -8.72 3.21 2.05
N ALA A 64 -9.41 3.44 3.16
CA ALA A 64 -10.87 3.49 3.17
C ALA A 64 -11.42 4.62 2.29
N ASP A 65 -10.81 5.79 2.36
CA ASP A 65 -11.21 6.96 1.57
C ASP A 65 -10.06 7.96 1.45
N VAL A 66 -10.28 9.00 0.66
CA VAL A 66 -9.29 10.06 0.43
C VAL A 66 -8.98 10.84 1.72
N GLY A 67 -9.95 11.00 2.60
CA GLY A 67 -9.75 11.66 3.89
C GLY A 67 -8.78 10.90 4.78
N GLU A 68 -8.89 9.58 4.82
CA GLU A 68 -7.93 8.76 5.57
C GLU A 68 -6.53 8.82 4.97
N ARG A 69 -6.42 8.83 3.64
CA ARG A 69 -5.14 9.06 2.97
C ARG A 69 -4.48 10.33 3.45
N ASP A 70 -5.22 11.43 3.46
CA ASP A 70 -4.71 12.73 3.86
C ASP A 70 -4.30 12.76 5.33
N THR A 71 -5.04 12.05 6.19
CA THR A 71 -4.70 11.89 7.60
C THR A 71 -3.38 11.14 7.79
N LEU A 72 -3.17 10.06 7.03
CA LEU A 72 -1.92 9.30 7.09
C LEU A 72 -0.71 10.14 6.63
N ILE A 73 -0.88 10.92 5.56
CA ILE A 73 0.17 11.79 5.06
C ILE A 73 0.52 12.88 6.09
N ALA A 74 -0.50 13.47 6.71
CA ALA A 74 -0.28 14.50 7.73
C ALA A 74 0.43 13.94 8.97
N ALA A 75 0.11 12.69 9.36
CA ALA A 75 0.72 12.04 10.51
C ALA A 75 2.19 11.69 10.28
N GLU A 76 2.53 11.19 9.08
CA GLU A 76 3.88 10.74 8.76
C GLU A 76 4.28 11.12 7.32
N PRO A 77 4.55 12.41 7.08
CA PRO A 77 4.88 12.87 5.73
C PRO A 77 6.19 12.32 5.17
N ASP A 78 7.07 11.83 6.03
CA ASP A 78 8.32 11.19 5.58
C ASP A 78 8.09 9.78 5.05
N VAL A 79 6.99 9.14 5.43
CA VAL A 79 6.63 7.79 5.03
C VAL A 79 5.62 7.80 3.90
N SER A 80 4.56 8.58 4.04
CA SER A 80 3.38 8.54 3.18
C SER A 80 3.26 9.79 2.32
N PHE A 81 2.86 9.60 1.05
CA PHE A 81 2.64 10.71 0.13
C PHE A 81 1.62 10.33 -0.94
N THR A 82 1.28 11.26 -1.80
CA THR A 82 0.41 11.03 -2.95
C THR A 82 0.93 11.81 -4.16
N ILE A 83 0.38 11.48 -5.31
CA ILE A 83 0.68 12.15 -6.58
C ILE A 83 -0.63 12.48 -7.29
N ALA A 84 -0.57 13.36 -8.30
CA ALA A 84 -1.76 13.78 -9.02
C ALA A 84 -2.54 12.62 -9.64
N HIS A 85 -1.85 11.56 -10.07
CA HIS A 85 -2.48 10.36 -10.63
C HIS A 85 -3.52 9.75 -9.68
N PHE A 86 -3.29 9.83 -8.37
CA PHE A 86 -4.18 9.28 -7.36
C PHE A 86 -5.05 10.33 -6.65
N HIS A 87 -5.20 11.52 -7.24
CA HIS A 87 -5.91 12.62 -6.57
C HIS A 87 -7.27 12.22 -6.00
N ASN A 88 -8.11 11.55 -6.77
CA ASN A 88 -9.44 11.11 -6.34
C ASN A 88 -9.52 9.62 -6.02
N PHE A 89 -8.38 8.95 -5.91
CA PHE A 89 -8.34 7.51 -5.67
C PHE A 89 -7.94 7.22 -4.23
N PRO A 90 -8.67 6.32 -3.52
CA PRO A 90 -8.39 6.03 -2.10
C PRO A 90 -7.19 5.10 -1.95
N ALA A 91 -6.02 5.64 -2.19
CA ALA A 91 -4.75 4.96 -2.00
C ALA A 91 -3.69 5.95 -1.55
N VAL A 92 -2.71 5.46 -0.80
CA VAL A 92 -1.55 6.21 -0.37
C VAL A 92 -0.29 5.54 -0.93
N LEU A 93 0.73 6.33 -1.21
CA LEU A 93 2.05 5.82 -1.58
C LEU A 93 2.95 5.82 -0.35
N VAL A 94 3.70 4.75 -0.19
CA VAL A 94 4.56 4.51 0.98
C VAL A 94 6.01 4.34 0.54
N ARG A 95 6.90 5.12 1.17
CA ARG A 95 8.35 4.96 1.00
C ARG A 95 8.82 3.80 1.86
N LEU A 96 9.10 2.66 1.23
CA LEU A 96 9.53 1.47 1.97
C LEU A 96 10.81 1.71 2.77
N SER A 97 11.72 2.54 2.26
CA SER A 97 12.96 2.87 2.96
C SER A 97 12.75 3.67 4.26
N ALA A 98 11.57 4.25 4.44
CA ALA A 98 11.26 5.11 5.60
C ALA A 98 10.31 4.48 6.61
N ILE A 99 9.69 3.34 6.30
CA ILE A 99 8.72 2.68 7.18
C ILE A 99 9.34 1.48 7.89
N GLY A 100 8.98 1.28 9.16
CA GLY A 100 9.37 0.07 9.88
C GLY A 100 8.51 -1.13 9.49
N VAL A 101 9.03 -2.34 9.67
CA VAL A 101 8.34 -3.58 9.30
C VAL A 101 7.03 -3.75 10.07
N ASP A 102 7.01 -3.43 11.36
CA ASP A 102 5.81 -3.56 12.19
C ASP A 102 4.71 -2.60 11.74
N GLU A 103 5.07 -1.36 11.44
CA GLU A 103 4.14 -0.38 10.91
C GLU A 103 3.64 -0.77 9.52
N LEU A 104 4.53 -1.30 8.67
CA LEU A 104 4.16 -1.80 7.36
C LEU A 104 3.13 -2.93 7.48
N ALA A 105 3.30 -3.83 8.45
CA ALA A 105 2.36 -4.91 8.71
C ALA A 105 0.97 -4.36 9.05
N GLU A 106 0.88 -3.32 9.86
CA GLU A 106 -0.38 -2.68 10.20
C GLU A 106 -1.05 -2.05 8.99
N VAL A 107 -0.28 -1.32 8.19
CA VAL A 107 -0.77 -0.63 6.99
C VAL A 107 -1.31 -1.64 5.97
N ILE A 108 -0.58 -2.72 5.73
CA ILE A 108 -0.99 -3.78 4.79
C ILE A 108 -2.23 -4.51 5.31
N THR A 109 -2.29 -4.82 6.61
CA THR A 109 -3.44 -5.49 7.21
C THR A 109 -4.70 -4.62 7.10
N ASP A 110 -4.58 -3.33 7.37
CA ASP A 110 -5.72 -2.41 7.25
C ASP A 110 -6.22 -2.34 5.80
N ALA A 111 -5.32 -2.32 4.82
CA ALA A 111 -5.69 -2.33 3.41
C ALA A 111 -6.44 -3.62 3.04
N TRP A 112 -5.97 -4.76 3.54
CA TRP A 112 -6.64 -6.05 3.35
C TRP A 112 -8.04 -6.04 3.98
N LEU A 113 -8.16 -5.52 5.20
CA LEU A 113 -9.47 -5.42 5.88
C LEU A 113 -10.47 -4.57 5.11
N ASP A 114 -10.00 -3.50 4.46
CA ASP A 114 -10.85 -2.64 3.63
C ASP A 114 -11.34 -3.34 2.36
N ARG A 115 -10.59 -4.32 1.85
CA ARG A 115 -10.88 -4.95 0.55
C ARG A 115 -11.42 -6.37 0.66
N ALA A 116 -11.18 -7.07 1.77
CA ALA A 116 -11.60 -8.45 1.94
C ALA A 116 -13.12 -8.59 2.02
N PRO A 117 -13.69 -9.70 1.48
CA PRO A 117 -15.11 -9.97 1.68
C PRO A 117 -15.45 -10.11 3.15
N LYS A 118 -16.70 -9.76 3.48
CA LYS A 118 -17.17 -9.72 4.88
C LYS A 118 -16.87 -11.00 5.66
N LYS A 119 -17.17 -12.16 5.09
CA LYS A 119 -16.95 -13.46 5.77
C LYS A 119 -15.48 -13.70 6.08
N LEU A 120 -14.62 -13.41 5.11
CA LEU A 120 -13.19 -13.60 5.26
C LEU A 120 -12.62 -12.64 6.30
N ARG A 121 -13.06 -11.38 6.27
CA ARG A 121 -12.67 -10.36 7.24
C ARG A 121 -13.10 -10.74 8.65
N GLU A 122 -14.36 -11.18 8.83
CA GLU A 122 -14.86 -11.60 10.14
C GLU A 122 -14.10 -12.81 10.69
N ALA A 123 -13.80 -13.78 9.83
CA ALA A 123 -13.03 -14.96 10.24
C ALA A 123 -11.61 -14.57 10.69
N PHE A 124 -10.98 -13.64 9.98
CA PHE A 124 -9.65 -13.14 10.35
C PHE A 124 -9.70 -12.39 11.69
N LEU A 125 -10.65 -11.50 11.87
CA LEU A 125 -10.79 -10.74 13.12
C LEU A 125 -11.06 -11.65 14.33
N ALA A 126 -11.74 -12.76 14.11
CA ALA A 126 -12.01 -13.74 15.18
C ALA A 126 -10.75 -14.48 15.65
N THR A 127 -9.65 -14.43 14.88
CA THR A 127 -8.37 -15.05 15.28
C THR A 127 -7.50 -14.16 16.15
N LEU A 128 -7.84 -12.89 16.29
CA LEU A 128 -7.03 -11.91 17.01
C LEU A 128 -7.26 -11.95 18.54
#